data_cc5bc6d9056aa8c1982fcd76f6d79bec
#
_entry.id   cc5bc6d9056aa8c1982fcd76f6d79bec
#
_cell.length_a   1.000
_cell.length_b   1.000
_cell.length_c   1.000
_cell.angle_alpha   90.00
_cell.angle_beta   90.00
_cell.angle_gamma   90.00
#
_symmetry.space_group_name_H-M   'P 1'
#
loop_
_entity.id
_entity.type
_entity.pdbx_description
1 polymer ?
#
loop_
_entity_poly.entity_id
_entity_poly.type
_entity_poly.pdbx_seq_one_letter_code
_entity_poly.pdbx_strand_id
1 'polypeptide(L)'
;MPKFNKKLIYKIPIYLIFLIFVFTLFELISFDNKYINKKSITFDVDNVRNPQIKKLVRTIDNLSGNIYFSLSEKKKKEFFQIDKNKYNNLPEEILIKAKEKNLTISNKKNKENSKNWQRSHGNQSSNKFSSLKQINSENVDLLDVAWTYKFSKKGVVPGNAIFFEDKIYVSTPGKSLIALSAEKGEKIWERPTEGKAAVRGLMIHENKNIYFCDQKNLNSINSVSGEFNLNFGKKGKIKLKHKCQTTPVIIDKDIIIATFEPGIEVYDLSSGKIKWKFYLKKITKDFFRYGGKRFDYSGGNPWGGISADVDRKIVYISTGNAGRFYEGTSRPGKNKYSNSVIALDISSRKVLWEFQEVEHDIWNYDIASPPILTSIVRNGKEIDVVVAPTKFGNTLVLDRLSGKSLFDYKKIKVPLSDVPGEKTAFYQKKFLLPEAFSKQYFEKEDITDLSPESTKYVKEKIKDASYGFFTPNSVDKKNIVFKGGAQWMGASIDNTTSTMYVNSSDMPTFLWLEKVDKKNSYYRYSSNFEIIKDQYGYPGSKPPWGNLTSINLTNGKINWTVPFGEYEELTKKKYYDNRNS
;
A
#
# COMPACT_ATOMS: atom_id res chain seq x y z
N MET A 1 -3.65 -7.12 -63.04
CA MET A 1 -2.93 -6.72 -61.82
C MET A 1 -2.49 -5.27 -61.97
N PRO A 2 -3.02 -4.30 -61.25
CA PRO A 2 -2.58 -2.92 -61.37
C PRO A 2 -1.21 -2.75 -60.69
N LYS A 3 -0.27 -2.14 -61.42
CA LYS A 3 1.07 -1.77 -60.93
C LYS A 3 0.94 -0.71 -59.80
N PHE A 4 1.20 -1.13 -58.59
CA PHE A 4 1.30 -0.19 -57.47
C PHE A 4 2.50 0.75 -57.66
N ASN A 5 2.23 2.04 -57.71
CA ASN A 5 3.20 3.10 -57.95
C ASN A 5 4.12 3.29 -56.74
N LYS A 6 5.36 2.84 -56.81
CA LYS A 6 6.37 2.93 -55.76
C LYS A 6 6.57 4.37 -55.18
N LYS A 7 6.25 5.41 -55.93
CA LYS A 7 6.34 6.81 -55.48
C LYS A 7 5.27 7.18 -54.44
N LEU A 8 4.18 6.40 -54.33
CA LEU A 8 3.13 6.68 -53.31
C LEU A 8 3.56 6.19 -51.91
N ILE A 9 4.40 5.18 -51.83
CA ILE A 9 4.82 4.58 -50.56
C ILE A 9 5.76 5.50 -49.78
N TYR A 10 6.53 6.36 -50.45
CA TYR A 10 7.39 7.34 -49.77
C TYR A 10 6.67 8.62 -49.33
N LYS A 11 5.49 8.92 -49.84
CA LYS A 11 4.70 10.10 -49.42
C LYS A 11 3.84 9.84 -48.20
N ILE A 12 3.45 8.60 -47.94
CA ILE A 12 2.62 8.22 -46.76
C ILE A 12 3.30 8.56 -45.44
N PRO A 13 4.61 8.32 -45.19
CA PRO A 13 5.24 8.73 -43.94
C PRO A 13 5.31 10.23 -43.74
N ILE A 14 5.51 11.01 -44.81
CA ILE A 14 5.59 12.48 -44.78
C ILE A 14 4.22 13.08 -44.46
N TYR A 15 3.15 12.57 -45.05
CA TYR A 15 1.78 12.97 -44.72
C TYR A 15 1.38 12.58 -43.29
N LEU A 16 1.82 11.41 -42.82
CA LEU A 16 1.58 10.96 -41.48
C LEU A 16 2.31 11.84 -40.44
N ILE A 17 3.56 12.19 -40.73
CA ILE A 17 4.36 13.12 -39.91
C ILE A 17 3.72 14.52 -39.90
N PHE A 18 3.25 14.99 -41.06
CA PHE A 18 2.55 16.27 -41.16
C PHE A 18 1.21 16.27 -40.42
N LEU A 19 0.41 15.19 -40.52
CA LEU A 19 -0.83 15.01 -39.76
C LEU A 19 -0.57 14.99 -38.25
N ILE A 20 0.48 14.32 -37.81
CA ILE A 20 0.89 14.27 -36.39
C ILE A 20 1.36 15.65 -35.93
N PHE A 21 2.11 16.37 -36.75
CA PHE A 21 2.54 17.74 -36.46
C PHE A 21 1.33 18.68 -36.35
N VAL A 22 0.39 18.61 -37.28
CA VAL A 22 -0.85 19.39 -37.25
C VAL A 22 -1.71 19.01 -36.03
N PHE A 23 -1.80 17.71 -35.70
CA PHE A 23 -2.52 17.25 -34.49
C PHE A 23 -1.86 17.73 -33.21
N THR A 24 -0.53 17.70 -33.14
CA THR A 24 0.23 18.18 -31.98
C THR A 24 0.11 19.70 -31.83
N LEU A 25 0.13 20.42 -32.95
CA LEU A 25 -0.11 21.88 -32.99
C LEU A 25 -1.54 22.23 -32.56
N PHE A 26 -2.51 21.42 -32.98
CA PHE A 26 -3.92 21.59 -32.63
C PHE A 26 -4.18 21.28 -31.14
N GLU A 27 -3.51 20.27 -30.57
CA GLU A 27 -3.51 20.00 -29.12
C GLU A 27 -2.88 21.15 -28.33
N LEU A 28 -1.79 21.74 -28.82
CA LEU A 28 -1.14 22.92 -28.23
C LEU A 28 -2.03 24.16 -28.22
N ILE A 29 -2.72 24.43 -29.34
CA ILE A 29 -3.64 25.56 -29.48
C ILE A 29 -4.92 25.34 -28.66
N SER A 30 -5.41 24.10 -28.57
CA SER A 30 -6.64 23.79 -27.82
C SER A 30 -6.43 23.72 -26.29
N PHE A 31 -5.20 23.69 -25.82
CA PHE A 31 -4.90 23.75 -24.39
C PHE A 31 -5.12 25.14 -23.78
N ASP A 32 -5.12 26.19 -24.60
CA ASP A 32 -5.41 27.57 -24.17
C ASP A 32 -6.91 27.89 -24.13
N ASN A 33 -7.77 27.05 -24.68
CA ASN A 33 -9.20 27.26 -24.70
C ASN A 33 -9.92 26.46 -23.59
N LYS A 34 -10.43 27.15 -22.61
CA LYS A 34 -11.18 26.65 -21.43
C LYS A 34 -12.45 25.84 -21.73
N TYR A 35 -12.81 25.64 -23.01
CA TYR A 35 -14.16 25.19 -23.42
C TYR A 35 -14.18 23.95 -24.34
N ILE A 36 -13.07 23.27 -24.57
CA ILE A 36 -13.11 22.07 -25.42
C ILE A 36 -12.94 20.82 -24.56
N ASN A 37 -14.07 20.14 -24.36
CA ASN A 37 -14.14 18.81 -23.76
C ASN A 37 -13.59 17.77 -24.76
N LYS A 38 -12.29 17.50 -24.78
CA LYS A 38 -11.70 16.51 -25.69
C LYS A 38 -11.29 15.25 -24.94
N LYS A 39 -11.89 14.12 -25.34
CA LYS A 39 -11.31 12.81 -25.16
C LYS A 39 -9.94 12.80 -25.82
N SER A 40 -8.86 12.66 -25.04
CA SER A 40 -7.52 12.51 -25.59
C SER A 40 -7.48 11.28 -26.49
N ILE A 41 -7.09 11.44 -27.75
CA ILE A 41 -6.80 10.33 -28.65
C ILE A 41 -5.48 9.72 -28.15
N THR A 42 -5.58 8.58 -27.48
CA THR A 42 -4.43 7.83 -27.01
C THR A 42 -4.21 6.62 -27.87
N PHE A 43 -3.04 6.54 -28.50
CA PHE A 43 -2.63 5.30 -29.16
C PHE A 43 -2.33 4.26 -28.08
N ASP A 44 -3.14 3.21 -28.01
CA ASP A 44 -2.86 2.06 -27.17
C ASP A 44 -1.76 1.22 -27.83
N VAL A 45 -0.52 1.62 -27.59
CA VAL A 45 0.67 1.00 -28.18
C VAL A 45 0.79 -0.47 -27.79
N ASP A 46 0.21 -0.87 -26.66
CA ASP A 46 0.32 -2.24 -26.17
C ASP A 46 -0.58 -3.21 -26.91
N ASN A 47 -1.67 -2.73 -27.51
CA ASN A 47 -2.57 -3.52 -28.34
C ASN A 47 -2.17 -3.62 -29.83
N VAL A 48 -1.10 -2.94 -30.25
CA VAL A 48 -0.57 -3.07 -31.63
C VAL A 48 0.14 -4.43 -31.77
N ARG A 49 -0.45 -5.33 -32.56
CA ARG A 49 0.04 -6.70 -32.75
C ARG A 49 1.31 -6.77 -33.63
N ASN A 50 1.46 -5.86 -34.59
CA ASN A 50 2.62 -5.85 -35.49
C ASN A 50 3.84 -5.18 -34.84
N PRO A 51 4.98 -5.87 -34.70
CA PRO A 51 6.17 -5.32 -34.02
C PRO A 51 6.77 -4.09 -34.70
N GLN A 52 6.70 -4.00 -36.05
CA GLN A 52 7.23 -2.85 -36.78
C GLN A 52 6.34 -1.64 -36.62
N ILE A 53 5.03 -1.81 -36.67
CA ILE A 53 4.05 -0.73 -36.37
C ILE A 53 4.16 -0.31 -34.91
N LYS A 54 4.33 -1.24 -33.99
CA LYS A 54 4.55 -0.94 -32.56
C LYS A 54 5.80 -0.10 -32.34
N LYS A 55 6.91 -0.40 -33.04
CA LYS A 55 8.16 0.37 -32.99
C LYS A 55 7.95 1.78 -33.56
N LEU A 56 7.24 1.90 -34.68
CA LEU A 56 6.94 3.18 -35.33
C LEU A 56 6.06 4.07 -34.41
N VAL A 57 4.98 3.53 -33.87
CA VAL A 57 4.09 4.26 -32.94
C VAL A 57 4.85 4.71 -31.69
N ARG A 58 5.75 3.88 -31.14
CA ARG A 58 6.64 4.29 -30.03
C ARG A 58 7.59 5.42 -30.41
N THR A 59 8.15 5.37 -31.62
CA THR A 59 9.05 6.42 -32.11
C THR A 59 8.30 7.74 -32.29
N ILE A 60 7.10 7.71 -32.83
CA ILE A 60 6.23 8.86 -33.02
C ILE A 60 5.78 9.45 -31.68
N ASP A 61 5.38 8.61 -30.72
CA ASP A 61 4.99 9.03 -29.39
C ASP A 61 6.17 9.67 -28.62
N ASN A 62 7.39 9.14 -28.80
CA ASN A 62 8.62 9.72 -28.26
C ASN A 62 8.94 11.09 -28.89
N LEU A 63 8.83 11.23 -30.21
CA LEU A 63 9.07 12.48 -30.93
C LEU A 63 8.05 13.55 -30.54
N SER A 64 6.76 13.21 -30.53
CA SER A 64 5.70 14.13 -30.13
C SER A 64 5.86 14.58 -28.68
N GLY A 65 6.26 13.68 -27.78
CA GLY A 65 6.56 13.99 -26.39
C GLY A 65 7.74 14.96 -26.23
N ASN A 66 8.80 14.76 -27.00
CA ASN A 66 9.98 15.65 -26.99
C ASN A 66 9.66 17.02 -27.54
N ILE A 67 8.87 17.14 -28.62
CA ILE A 67 8.43 18.41 -29.19
C ILE A 67 7.53 19.15 -28.20
N TYR A 68 6.53 18.46 -27.65
CA TYR A 68 5.64 19.04 -26.61
C TYR A 68 6.45 19.54 -25.41
N PHE A 69 7.47 18.77 -24.99
CA PHE A 69 8.31 19.13 -23.87
C PHE A 69 9.14 20.39 -24.14
N SER A 70 9.73 20.54 -25.31
CA SER A 70 10.54 21.74 -25.66
C SER A 70 9.69 23.00 -25.85
N LEU A 71 8.52 22.89 -26.47
CA LEU A 71 7.62 24.03 -26.73
C LEU A 71 6.86 24.53 -25.48
N SER A 72 6.75 23.70 -24.44
CA SER A 72 6.02 24.03 -23.21
C SER A 72 6.89 24.42 -22.02
N GLU A 73 8.17 24.76 -22.22
CA GLU A 73 9.12 25.10 -21.15
C GLU A 73 8.61 26.23 -20.21
N LYS A 74 7.98 27.28 -20.77
CA LYS A 74 7.43 28.38 -19.99
C LYS A 74 6.25 27.89 -19.11
N LYS A 75 5.31 27.12 -19.69
CA LYS A 75 4.17 26.54 -18.96
C LYS A 75 4.60 25.51 -17.92
N LYS A 76 5.68 24.77 -18.18
CA LYS A 76 6.28 23.87 -17.18
C LYS A 76 6.86 24.62 -16.00
N LYS A 77 7.63 25.69 -16.25
CA LYS A 77 8.16 26.52 -15.16
C LYS A 77 7.01 27.00 -14.28
N GLU A 78 5.92 27.52 -14.87
CA GLU A 78 4.74 27.97 -14.13
C GLU A 78 4.03 26.84 -13.39
N PHE A 79 3.89 25.67 -14.01
CA PHE A 79 3.24 24.51 -13.38
C PHE A 79 4.04 23.94 -12.22
N PHE A 80 5.37 23.85 -12.36
CA PHE A 80 6.25 23.35 -11.32
C PHE A 80 6.72 24.43 -10.33
N GLN A 81 6.39 25.71 -10.58
CA GLN A 81 6.63 26.76 -9.59
C GLN A 81 5.64 26.61 -8.44
N ILE A 82 6.19 26.57 -7.25
CA ILE A 82 5.40 26.68 -6.02
C ILE A 82 5.05 28.15 -5.85
N ASP A 83 3.78 28.45 -5.69
CA ASP A 83 3.34 29.79 -5.31
C ASP A 83 3.74 30.07 -3.86
N LYS A 84 4.93 30.62 -3.68
CA LYS A 84 5.50 30.94 -2.37
C LYS A 84 4.67 31.99 -1.63
N ASN A 85 4.06 32.95 -2.34
CA ASN A 85 3.20 33.96 -1.73
C ASN A 85 1.96 33.30 -1.14
N LYS A 86 1.32 32.43 -1.90
CA LYS A 86 0.19 31.64 -1.39
C LYS A 86 0.61 30.79 -0.20
N TYR A 87 1.75 30.10 -0.28
CA TYR A 87 2.25 29.27 0.82
C TYR A 87 2.52 30.10 2.08
N ASN A 88 3.19 31.25 1.96
CA ASN A 88 3.53 32.09 3.11
C ASN A 88 2.29 32.63 3.84
N ASN A 89 1.21 32.90 3.10
CA ASN A 89 -0.05 33.41 3.64
C ASN A 89 -0.98 32.31 4.20
N LEU A 90 -0.59 31.05 4.15
CA LEU A 90 -1.37 29.95 4.74
C LEU A 90 -1.17 29.90 6.24
N PRO A 91 -2.23 29.60 7.04
CA PRO A 91 -2.08 29.35 8.48
C PRO A 91 -1.17 28.15 8.73
N GLU A 92 -0.47 28.18 9.87
CA GLU A 92 0.45 27.08 10.24
C GLU A 92 -0.29 25.77 10.49
N GLU A 93 -1.52 25.84 10.99
CA GLU A 93 -2.36 24.65 11.21
C GLU A 93 -3.84 24.92 10.95
N ILE A 94 -4.57 23.85 10.62
CA ILE A 94 -6.03 23.84 10.45
C ILE A 94 -6.59 22.63 11.19
N LEU A 95 -7.44 22.85 12.19
CA LEU A 95 -8.10 21.78 12.93
C LEU A 95 -9.27 21.22 12.10
N ILE A 96 -9.30 19.90 11.92
CA ILE A 96 -10.40 19.16 11.30
C ILE A 96 -11.09 18.34 12.38
N LYS A 97 -12.34 18.69 12.65
CA LYS A 97 -13.16 18.03 13.66
C LYS A 97 -13.60 16.64 13.24
N ALA A 98 -13.67 15.77 14.21
CA ALA A 98 -14.19 14.41 14.07
C ALA A 98 -15.66 14.41 13.66
N LYS A 99 -16.09 13.31 13.05
CA LYS A 99 -17.51 13.05 12.82
C LYS A 99 -18.16 12.59 14.14
N GLU A 100 -19.16 13.32 14.59
CA GLU A 100 -19.92 13.00 15.81
C GLU A 100 -21.37 12.61 15.54
N LYS A 101 -21.94 13.07 14.43
CA LYS A 101 -23.35 12.84 14.06
C LYS A 101 -23.46 11.89 12.87
N ASN A 102 -24.62 11.20 12.80
CA ASN A 102 -24.92 10.27 11.71
C ASN A 102 -23.83 9.20 11.51
N LEU A 103 -23.36 8.64 12.62
CA LEU A 103 -22.40 7.54 12.63
C LEU A 103 -23.07 6.26 12.11
N THR A 104 -22.30 5.39 11.48
CA THR A 104 -22.77 4.10 10.98
C THR A 104 -23.02 3.16 12.13
N ILE A 105 -24.30 3.00 12.51
CA ILE A 105 -24.70 2.08 13.59
C ILE A 105 -24.46 0.64 13.14
N SER A 106 -23.94 -0.18 14.05
CA SER A 106 -23.73 -1.61 13.82
C SER A 106 -25.04 -2.36 13.66
N ASN A 107 -25.13 -3.19 12.64
CA ASN A 107 -26.30 -4.04 12.40
C ASN A 107 -26.16 -5.43 13.07
N LYS A 108 -25.33 -5.58 14.08
CA LYS A 108 -25.13 -6.77 14.97
C LYS A 108 -25.10 -8.16 14.30
N LYS A 109 -25.43 -8.27 13.00
CA LYS A 109 -25.49 -9.56 12.27
C LYS A 109 -24.10 -10.20 12.09
N ASN A 110 -23.03 -9.41 12.20
CA ASN A 110 -21.65 -9.83 11.90
C ASN A 110 -20.83 -10.21 13.15
N LYS A 111 -21.45 -10.81 14.18
CA LYS A 111 -20.66 -11.52 15.19
C LYS A 111 -20.19 -12.84 14.58
N GLU A 112 -19.14 -12.78 13.79
CA GLU A 112 -18.48 -13.97 13.24
C GLU A 112 -18.00 -14.85 14.39
N ASN A 113 -18.65 -16.01 14.53
CA ASN A 113 -18.20 -17.05 15.45
C ASN A 113 -17.04 -17.80 14.79
N SER A 114 -15.83 -17.29 14.95
CA SER A 114 -14.64 -17.75 14.24
C SER A 114 -14.01 -18.98 14.91
N LYS A 115 -14.69 -20.14 14.86
CA LYS A 115 -14.06 -21.43 15.16
C LYS A 115 -12.96 -21.78 14.14
N ASN A 116 -13.12 -21.32 12.92
CA ASN A 116 -12.17 -21.50 11.82
C ASN A 116 -11.41 -20.20 11.55
N TRP A 117 -10.20 -20.32 11.05
CA TRP A 117 -9.36 -19.21 10.57
C TRP A 117 -9.30 -19.28 9.04
N GLN A 118 -10.41 -18.91 8.38
CA GLN A 118 -10.65 -19.17 6.96
C GLN A 118 -9.83 -18.31 6.01
N ARG A 119 -9.22 -17.25 6.48
CA ARG A 119 -8.41 -16.31 5.71
C ARG A 119 -7.13 -16.00 6.49
N SER A 120 -6.04 -15.76 5.82
CA SER A 120 -4.74 -15.47 6.47
C SER A 120 -4.77 -14.25 7.42
N HIS A 121 -5.79 -13.41 7.28
CA HIS A 121 -6.08 -12.31 8.21
C HIS A 121 -7.28 -12.59 9.12
N GLY A 122 -7.59 -13.86 9.39
CA GLY A 122 -8.72 -14.33 10.19
C GLY A 122 -9.95 -14.60 9.33
N ASN A 123 -10.60 -13.55 8.91
CA ASN A 123 -11.86 -13.56 8.17
C ASN A 123 -11.89 -12.47 7.09
N GLN A 124 -13.07 -12.21 6.50
CA GLN A 124 -13.29 -11.18 5.48
C GLN A 124 -13.05 -9.76 6.01
N SER A 125 -13.27 -9.54 7.31
CA SER A 125 -13.06 -8.27 8.01
C SER A 125 -11.59 -7.98 8.33
N SER A 126 -10.70 -8.97 8.18
CA SER A 126 -9.25 -8.90 8.48
C SER A 126 -8.92 -8.49 9.94
N ASN A 127 -9.81 -8.77 10.89
CA ASN A 127 -9.65 -8.36 12.29
C ASN A 127 -8.69 -9.25 13.10
N LYS A 128 -8.34 -10.44 12.59
CA LYS A 128 -7.46 -11.42 13.26
C LYS A 128 -7.89 -11.73 14.70
N PHE A 129 -9.18 -11.84 14.89
CA PHE A 129 -9.80 -12.17 16.16
C PHE A 129 -10.30 -13.61 16.17
N SER A 130 -10.05 -14.31 17.27
CA SER A 130 -10.65 -15.62 17.57
C SER A 130 -11.52 -15.50 18.81
N SER A 131 -12.74 -16.06 18.74
CA SER A 131 -13.66 -16.14 19.88
C SER A 131 -13.39 -17.35 20.80
N LEU A 132 -12.38 -18.16 20.50
CA LEU A 132 -11.95 -19.28 21.32
C LEU A 132 -11.40 -18.78 22.67
N LYS A 133 -11.70 -19.50 23.76
CA LYS A 133 -11.33 -19.12 25.13
C LYS A 133 -10.50 -20.16 25.86
N GLN A 134 -10.14 -21.26 25.17
CA GLN A 134 -9.34 -22.33 25.79
C GLN A 134 -7.96 -21.84 26.24
N ILE A 135 -7.37 -20.91 25.46
CA ILE A 135 -6.12 -20.22 25.83
C ILE A 135 -6.50 -18.85 26.33
N ASN A 136 -6.03 -18.48 27.50
CA ASN A 136 -6.31 -17.23 28.20
C ASN A 136 -5.11 -16.80 29.05
N SER A 137 -5.20 -15.68 29.77
CA SER A 137 -4.14 -15.13 30.60
C SER A 137 -3.68 -16.04 31.76
N GLU A 138 -4.51 -17.02 32.16
CA GLU A 138 -4.22 -17.91 33.27
C GLU A 138 -3.43 -19.16 32.83
N ASN A 139 -3.39 -19.47 31.54
CA ASN A 139 -2.78 -20.70 31.05
C ASN A 139 -1.87 -20.53 29.81
N VAL A 140 -1.70 -19.29 29.31
CA VAL A 140 -0.89 -19.04 28.11
C VAL A 140 0.60 -19.36 28.34
N ASP A 141 1.10 -19.22 29.55
CA ASP A 141 2.46 -19.54 29.97
C ASP A 141 2.70 -21.06 30.15
N LEU A 142 1.62 -21.84 30.23
CA LEU A 142 1.67 -23.31 30.30
C LEU A 142 1.69 -23.98 28.92
N LEU A 143 1.65 -23.20 27.84
CA LEU A 143 1.68 -23.73 26.48
C LEU A 143 3.03 -24.37 26.17
N ASP A 144 3.00 -25.57 25.58
CA ASP A 144 4.16 -26.27 25.06
C ASP A 144 4.00 -26.56 23.55
N VAL A 145 5.11 -26.91 22.90
CA VAL A 145 5.16 -27.23 21.47
C VAL A 145 4.54 -28.61 21.23
N ALA A 146 3.32 -28.65 20.66
CA ALA A 146 2.65 -29.90 20.34
C ALA A 146 3.38 -30.68 19.22
N TRP A 147 3.83 -29.99 18.19
CA TRP A 147 4.57 -30.54 17.06
C TRP A 147 5.30 -29.49 16.26
N THR A 148 6.26 -29.89 15.46
CA THR A 148 7.02 -29.05 14.54
C THR A 148 7.07 -29.67 13.15
N TYR A 149 6.72 -28.91 12.11
CA TYR A 149 6.85 -29.37 10.72
C TYR A 149 8.08 -28.73 10.05
N LYS A 150 8.96 -29.56 9.51
CA LYS A 150 10.16 -29.12 8.80
C LYS A 150 9.94 -29.14 7.30
N PHE A 151 9.99 -27.96 6.68
CA PHE A 151 9.90 -27.83 5.22
C PHE A 151 11.13 -28.43 4.52
N SER A 152 10.92 -29.02 3.34
CA SER A 152 12.00 -29.57 2.51
C SER A 152 12.98 -28.52 2.00
N LYS A 153 12.52 -27.27 1.84
CA LYS A 153 13.34 -26.13 1.40
C LYS A 153 13.50 -25.12 2.53
N LYS A 154 14.72 -24.64 2.75
CA LYS A 154 14.99 -23.52 3.65
C LYS A 154 14.44 -22.22 3.05
N GLY A 155 13.97 -21.31 3.89
CA GLY A 155 13.51 -19.99 3.50
C GLY A 155 12.37 -19.47 4.38
N VAL A 156 11.85 -18.32 4.00
CA VAL A 156 10.76 -17.66 4.73
C VAL A 156 9.42 -18.21 4.26
N VAL A 157 8.54 -18.54 5.19
CA VAL A 157 7.13 -18.83 4.93
C VAL A 157 6.44 -17.54 4.49
N PRO A 158 5.89 -17.47 3.27
CA PRO A 158 5.54 -16.19 2.68
C PRO A 158 4.22 -15.59 3.20
N GLY A 159 3.39 -16.35 3.91
CA GLY A 159 2.09 -15.88 4.39
C GLY A 159 1.64 -16.61 5.65
N ASN A 160 0.61 -16.06 6.30
CA ASN A 160 0.00 -16.71 7.46
C ASN A 160 -0.78 -17.95 7.02
N ALA A 161 -0.67 -19.02 7.84
CA ALA A 161 -1.50 -20.21 7.70
C ALA A 161 -2.98 -19.90 7.90
N ILE A 162 -3.84 -20.76 7.38
CA ILE A 162 -5.27 -20.81 7.70
C ILE A 162 -5.60 -22.14 8.37
N PHE A 163 -6.65 -22.14 9.18
CA PHE A 163 -7.19 -23.32 9.84
C PHE A 163 -8.63 -23.53 9.42
N PHE A 164 -8.95 -24.74 8.97
CA PHE A 164 -10.29 -25.12 8.59
C PHE A 164 -10.50 -26.64 8.69
N GLU A 165 -11.56 -27.06 9.38
CA GLU A 165 -11.92 -28.49 9.55
C GLU A 165 -10.70 -29.37 9.92
N ASP A 166 -10.05 -29.09 11.05
CA ASP A 166 -8.92 -29.84 11.62
C ASP A 166 -7.66 -29.92 10.73
N LYS A 167 -7.55 -29.02 9.76
CA LYS A 167 -6.39 -28.89 8.87
C LYS A 167 -5.78 -27.50 8.89
N ILE A 168 -4.47 -27.47 8.81
CA ILE A 168 -3.69 -26.24 8.64
C ILE A 168 -3.19 -26.19 7.20
N TYR A 169 -3.47 -25.08 6.51
CA TYR A 169 -2.98 -24.85 5.15
C TYR A 169 -1.95 -23.72 5.17
N VAL A 170 -0.78 -23.97 4.59
CA VAL A 170 0.32 -23.01 4.61
C VAL A 170 1.12 -23.07 3.31
N SER A 171 1.54 -21.90 2.83
CA SER A 171 2.50 -21.81 1.72
C SER A 171 3.91 -22.15 2.20
N THR A 172 4.63 -22.91 1.39
CA THR A 172 6.00 -23.31 1.71
C THR A 172 7.01 -22.22 1.30
N PRO A 173 8.23 -22.24 1.82
CA PRO A 173 9.34 -21.44 1.30
C PRO A 173 9.64 -21.71 -0.19
N GLY A 174 9.22 -22.88 -0.69
CA GLY A 174 9.24 -23.23 -2.11
C GLY A 174 8.07 -22.63 -2.90
N LYS A 175 7.70 -23.30 -3.99
CA LYS A 175 6.54 -22.96 -4.79
C LYS A 175 5.47 -24.02 -4.61
N SER A 176 4.95 -24.17 -3.40
CA SER A 176 3.87 -25.12 -3.11
C SER A 176 2.99 -24.63 -1.96
N LEU A 177 1.79 -25.20 -1.92
CA LEU A 177 0.84 -25.11 -0.82
C LEU A 177 0.76 -26.50 -0.18
N ILE A 178 0.75 -26.61 1.13
CA ILE A 178 0.59 -27.87 1.86
C ILE A 178 -0.62 -27.82 2.79
N ALA A 179 -1.21 -28.97 3.04
CA ALA A 179 -2.14 -29.21 4.13
C ALA A 179 -1.49 -30.13 5.17
N LEU A 180 -1.63 -29.75 6.43
CA LEU A 180 -1.14 -30.51 7.59
C LEU A 180 -2.33 -30.87 8.48
N SER A 181 -2.26 -32.02 9.14
CA SER A 181 -3.14 -32.32 10.27
C SER A 181 -2.90 -31.31 11.39
N ALA A 182 -3.93 -30.69 11.91
CA ALA A 182 -3.78 -29.74 13.01
C ALA A 182 -3.38 -30.45 14.31
N GLU A 183 -3.83 -31.69 14.51
CA GLU A 183 -3.55 -32.50 15.68
C GLU A 183 -2.08 -32.98 15.71
N LYS A 184 -1.57 -33.51 14.57
CA LYS A 184 -0.28 -34.20 14.52
C LYS A 184 0.83 -33.51 13.76
N GLY A 185 0.49 -32.43 12.99
CA GLY A 185 1.46 -31.77 12.13
C GLY A 185 1.89 -32.58 10.90
N GLU A 186 1.26 -33.73 10.63
CA GLU A 186 1.59 -34.62 9.51
C GLU A 186 1.08 -34.00 8.18
N LYS A 187 1.90 -34.19 7.14
CA LYS A 187 1.53 -33.70 5.81
C LYS A 187 0.43 -34.58 5.20
N ILE A 188 -0.72 -33.97 4.90
CA ILE A 188 -1.86 -34.62 4.23
C ILE A 188 -1.64 -34.60 2.72
N TRP A 189 -1.33 -33.43 2.17
CA TRP A 189 -1.00 -33.25 0.75
C TRP A 189 -0.09 -32.05 0.52
N GLU A 190 0.56 -32.02 -0.63
CA GLU A 190 1.35 -30.90 -1.13
C GLU A 190 1.05 -30.66 -2.59
N ARG A 191 0.77 -29.40 -2.94
CA ARG A 191 0.45 -28.98 -4.31
C ARG A 191 1.46 -27.96 -4.82
N PRO A 192 2.28 -28.31 -5.82
CA PRO A 192 3.16 -27.36 -6.50
C PRO A 192 2.38 -26.27 -7.24
N THR A 193 2.95 -25.06 -7.28
CA THR A 193 2.40 -23.88 -7.96
C THR A 193 3.43 -23.29 -8.93
N GLU A 194 2.97 -22.47 -9.89
CA GLU A 194 3.87 -21.87 -10.89
C GLU A 194 4.72 -20.72 -10.32
N GLY A 195 4.13 -19.95 -9.42
CA GLY A 195 4.78 -18.84 -8.71
C GLY A 195 4.95 -19.14 -7.22
N LYS A 196 5.39 -18.16 -6.44
CA LYS A 196 5.35 -18.24 -4.98
C LYS A 196 3.90 -18.25 -4.52
N ALA A 197 3.44 -19.33 -3.92
CA ALA A 197 2.07 -19.48 -3.47
C ALA A 197 1.77 -18.49 -2.35
N ALA A 198 0.64 -17.84 -2.45
CA ALA A 198 0.00 -17.08 -1.36
C ALA A 198 0.96 -16.16 -0.59
N VAL A 199 1.75 -15.34 -1.30
CA VAL A 199 2.79 -14.47 -0.70
C VAL A 199 2.28 -13.62 0.46
N ARG A 200 0.99 -13.24 0.43
CA ARG A 200 0.36 -12.48 1.53
C ARG A 200 -0.88 -13.16 2.08
N GLY A 201 -1.19 -14.36 1.65
CA GLY A 201 -2.22 -15.18 2.25
C GLY A 201 -3.12 -15.93 1.31
N LEU A 202 -3.88 -16.80 1.93
CA LEU A 202 -4.89 -17.67 1.30
C LEU A 202 -6.25 -17.41 1.93
N MET A 203 -7.27 -17.90 1.24
CA MET A 203 -8.64 -17.92 1.72
C MET A 203 -9.28 -19.26 1.36
N ILE A 204 -9.97 -19.88 2.29
CA ILE A 204 -10.86 -21.01 2.06
C ILE A 204 -12.31 -20.53 2.12
N HIS A 205 -13.13 -21.02 1.20
CA HIS A 205 -14.56 -20.73 1.15
C HIS A 205 -15.38 -21.97 1.55
N GLU A 206 -16.64 -21.80 1.89
CA GLU A 206 -17.56 -22.86 2.31
C GLU A 206 -17.70 -23.98 1.26
N ASN A 207 -17.48 -23.69 -0.02
CA ASN A 207 -17.42 -24.70 -1.09
C ASN A 207 -16.17 -25.61 -1.02
N LYS A 208 -15.38 -25.55 0.09
CA LYS A 208 -14.16 -26.32 0.32
C LYS A 208 -13.06 -26.07 -0.70
N ASN A 209 -13.07 -24.93 -1.38
CA ASN A 209 -11.95 -24.52 -2.25
C ASN A 209 -11.10 -23.45 -1.58
N ILE A 210 -9.79 -23.60 -1.73
CA ILE A 210 -8.78 -22.63 -1.32
C ILE A 210 -8.46 -21.74 -2.51
N TYR A 211 -8.57 -20.44 -2.33
CA TYR A 211 -8.24 -19.43 -3.34
C TYR A 211 -7.02 -18.63 -2.91
N PHE A 212 -6.07 -18.46 -3.82
CA PHE A 212 -4.87 -17.67 -3.58
C PHE A 212 -4.20 -17.19 -4.87
N CYS A 213 -3.44 -16.12 -4.76
CA CYS A 213 -2.58 -15.64 -5.84
C CYS A 213 -1.17 -16.23 -5.72
N ASP A 214 -0.59 -16.68 -6.84
CA ASP A 214 0.83 -17.10 -6.92
C ASP A 214 1.69 -16.08 -7.69
N GLN A 215 1.30 -14.81 -7.69
CA GLN A 215 1.84 -13.68 -8.45
C GLN A 215 1.45 -13.68 -9.95
N LYS A 216 1.29 -14.83 -10.59
CA LYS A 216 0.98 -14.98 -12.01
C LYS A 216 -0.45 -15.42 -12.25
N ASN A 217 -0.99 -16.18 -11.31
CA ASN A 217 -2.32 -16.78 -11.43
C ASN A 217 -3.13 -16.54 -10.16
N LEU A 218 -4.45 -16.49 -10.33
CA LEU A 218 -5.40 -16.78 -9.28
C LEU A 218 -5.73 -18.26 -9.36
N ASN A 219 -5.50 -18.99 -8.28
CA ASN A 219 -5.63 -20.44 -8.20
C ASN A 219 -6.85 -20.84 -7.37
N SER A 220 -7.47 -21.97 -7.72
CA SER A 220 -8.51 -22.64 -6.93
C SER A 220 -8.11 -24.10 -6.73
N ILE A 221 -7.99 -24.53 -5.48
CA ILE A 221 -7.59 -25.89 -5.09
C ILE A 221 -8.63 -26.44 -4.12
N ASN A 222 -9.04 -27.68 -4.31
CA ASN A 222 -9.88 -28.40 -3.34
C ASN A 222 -9.09 -28.62 -2.04
N SER A 223 -9.65 -28.24 -0.90
CA SER A 223 -8.97 -28.31 0.39
C SER A 223 -8.76 -29.74 0.90
N VAL A 224 -9.63 -30.67 0.51
CA VAL A 224 -9.56 -32.07 0.96
C VAL A 224 -8.50 -32.85 0.17
N SER A 225 -8.57 -32.78 -1.17
CA SER A 225 -7.70 -33.58 -2.05
C SER A 225 -6.40 -32.88 -2.45
N GLY A 226 -6.31 -31.53 -2.31
CA GLY A 226 -5.21 -30.75 -2.84
C GLY A 226 -5.21 -30.61 -4.36
N GLU A 227 -6.22 -31.13 -5.05
CA GLU A 227 -6.31 -31.07 -6.51
C GLU A 227 -6.85 -29.72 -6.98
N PHE A 228 -6.40 -29.28 -8.16
CA PHE A 228 -6.94 -28.07 -8.78
C PHE A 228 -8.42 -28.25 -9.12
N ASN A 229 -9.25 -27.26 -8.82
CA ASN A 229 -10.65 -27.22 -9.22
C ASN A 229 -10.77 -26.99 -10.73
N LEU A 230 -10.98 -28.07 -11.49
CA LEU A 230 -10.96 -28.03 -12.97
C LEU A 230 -12.05 -27.14 -13.57
N ASN A 231 -13.11 -26.84 -12.85
CA ASN A 231 -14.21 -25.96 -13.29
C ASN A 231 -13.84 -24.47 -13.16
N PHE A 232 -12.76 -24.13 -12.44
CA PHE A 232 -12.31 -22.75 -12.23
C PHE A 232 -11.26 -22.35 -13.25
N GLY A 233 -11.58 -21.43 -14.16
CA GLY A 233 -10.69 -20.93 -15.18
C GLY A 233 -10.18 -22.03 -16.14
N LYS A 234 -8.88 -22.04 -16.39
CA LYS A 234 -8.23 -23.11 -17.19
C LYS A 234 -7.51 -24.08 -16.25
N LYS A 235 -8.07 -25.26 -16.03
CA LYS A 235 -7.49 -26.30 -15.14
C LYS A 235 -7.20 -25.77 -13.72
N GLY A 236 -8.17 -25.08 -13.12
CA GLY A 236 -8.08 -24.56 -11.75
C GLY A 236 -7.30 -23.25 -11.59
N LYS A 237 -6.97 -22.57 -12.69
CA LYS A 237 -6.14 -21.36 -12.70
C LYS A 237 -6.68 -20.30 -13.64
N ILE A 238 -6.53 -19.04 -13.22
CA ILE A 238 -6.74 -17.86 -14.07
C ILE A 238 -5.40 -17.15 -14.21
N LYS A 239 -4.87 -17.09 -15.44
CA LYS A 239 -3.66 -16.33 -15.75
C LYS A 239 -3.94 -14.85 -15.64
N LEU A 240 -3.25 -14.16 -14.75
CA LEU A 240 -3.42 -12.74 -14.50
C LEU A 240 -2.54 -11.91 -15.45
N LYS A 241 -3.08 -10.79 -15.93
CA LYS A 241 -2.30 -9.80 -16.69
C LYS A 241 -1.31 -9.07 -15.76
N HIS A 242 -1.74 -8.75 -14.55
CA HIS A 242 -0.96 -8.03 -13.54
C HIS A 242 -0.73 -8.93 -12.32
N LYS A 243 0.39 -8.72 -11.64
CA LYS A 243 0.72 -9.53 -10.45
C LYS A 243 -0.31 -9.32 -9.35
N CYS A 244 -0.75 -10.40 -8.74
CA CYS A 244 -1.50 -10.43 -7.49
C CYS A 244 -0.71 -11.21 -6.44
N GLN A 245 -0.64 -10.68 -5.23
CA GLN A 245 -0.01 -11.36 -4.09
C GLN A 245 -0.80 -11.18 -2.79
N THR A 246 -1.92 -10.48 -2.86
CA THR A 246 -2.81 -10.23 -1.72
C THR A 246 -3.83 -11.35 -1.55
N THR A 247 -4.37 -11.47 -0.34
CA THR A 247 -5.42 -12.44 -0.04
C THR A 247 -6.72 -12.02 -0.72
N PRO A 248 -7.39 -12.91 -1.48
CA PRO A 248 -8.71 -12.62 -2.04
C PRO A 248 -9.78 -12.36 -0.97
N VAL A 249 -10.89 -11.73 -1.36
CA VAL A 249 -12.14 -11.71 -0.62
C VAL A 249 -13.27 -12.23 -1.50
N ILE A 250 -14.34 -12.73 -0.88
CA ILE A 250 -15.50 -13.28 -1.58
C ILE A 250 -16.76 -12.58 -1.08
N ILE A 251 -17.56 -12.07 -2.00
CA ILE A 251 -18.90 -11.51 -1.74
C ILE A 251 -19.88 -12.22 -2.67
N ASP A 252 -20.86 -12.91 -2.11
CA ASP A 252 -21.83 -13.73 -2.85
C ASP A 252 -21.13 -14.73 -3.80
N LYS A 253 -21.31 -14.54 -5.11
CA LYS A 253 -20.69 -15.35 -6.18
C LYS A 253 -19.49 -14.67 -6.84
N ASP A 254 -18.87 -13.69 -6.17
CA ASP A 254 -17.77 -12.90 -6.69
C ASP A 254 -16.50 -13.12 -5.87
N ILE A 255 -15.42 -13.56 -6.52
CA ILE A 255 -14.08 -13.53 -5.95
C ILE A 255 -13.37 -12.26 -6.43
N ILE A 256 -12.84 -11.52 -5.48
CA ILE A 256 -12.28 -10.19 -5.67
C ILE A 256 -10.81 -10.22 -5.26
N ILE A 257 -9.95 -9.72 -6.14
CA ILE A 257 -8.52 -9.63 -5.90
C ILE A 257 -8.00 -8.20 -6.12
N ALA A 258 -6.95 -7.87 -5.39
CA ALA A 258 -6.15 -6.66 -5.61
C ALA A 258 -4.89 -7.00 -6.42
N THR A 259 -4.68 -6.31 -7.54
CA THR A 259 -3.55 -6.53 -8.44
C THR A 259 -2.44 -5.51 -8.23
N PHE A 260 -1.20 -5.89 -8.60
CA PHE A 260 0.00 -5.06 -8.38
C PHE A 260 0.01 -3.78 -9.23
N GLU A 261 -0.53 -3.80 -10.45
CA GLU A 261 -0.95 -2.57 -11.09
C GLU A 261 -2.21 -2.07 -10.37
N PRO A 262 -2.34 -0.76 -10.13
CA PRO A 262 -3.44 -0.24 -9.34
C PRO A 262 -4.78 -0.68 -9.89
N GLY A 263 -5.43 -1.63 -9.21
CA GLY A 263 -6.73 -2.11 -9.65
C GLY A 263 -7.32 -3.22 -8.82
N ILE A 264 -8.63 -3.38 -8.97
CA ILE A 264 -9.41 -4.46 -8.43
C ILE A 264 -9.97 -5.26 -9.60
N GLU A 265 -9.86 -6.57 -9.53
CA GLU A 265 -10.43 -7.48 -10.53
C GLU A 265 -11.45 -8.38 -9.85
N VAL A 266 -12.62 -8.54 -10.47
CA VAL A 266 -13.73 -9.35 -9.96
C VAL A 266 -14.02 -10.48 -10.94
N TYR A 267 -14.06 -11.68 -10.41
CA TYR A 267 -14.28 -12.90 -11.16
C TYR A 267 -15.48 -13.66 -10.59
N ASP A 268 -16.14 -14.44 -11.42
CA ASP A 268 -17.15 -15.39 -10.99
C ASP A 268 -16.51 -16.53 -10.18
N LEU A 269 -17.03 -16.78 -9.00
CA LEU A 269 -16.46 -17.73 -8.04
C LEU A 269 -16.46 -19.18 -8.55
N SER A 270 -17.45 -19.55 -9.36
CA SER A 270 -17.59 -20.93 -9.87
C SER A 270 -16.74 -21.18 -11.11
N SER A 271 -16.82 -20.29 -12.09
CA SER A 271 -16.19 -20.45 -13.41
C SER A 271 -14.84 -19.76 -13.55
N GLY A 272 -14.53 -18.80 -12.67
CA GLY A 272 -13.35 -17.95 -12.82
C GLY A 272 -13.41 -16.99 -14.02
N LYS A 273 -14.58 -16.80 -14.63
CA LYS A 273 -14.72 -15.78 -15.68
C LYS A 273 -14.67 -14.39 -15.09
N ILE A 274 -13.90 -13.49 -15.74
CA ILE A 274 -13.84 -12.12 -15.32
C ILE A 274 -15.19 -11.42 -15.52
N LYS A 275 -15.67 -10.75 -14.48
CA LYS A 275 -16.92 -9.97 -14.53
C LYS A 275 -16.65 -8.50 -14.85
N TRP A 276 -15.71 -7.89 -14.12
CA TRP A 276 -15.32 -6.50 -14.35
C TRP A 276 -14.00 -6.17 -13.64
N LYS A 277 -13.45 -4.98 -13.96
CA LYS A 277 -12.24 -4.42 -13.36
C LYS A 277 -12.47 -2.99 -12.92
N PHE A 278 -11.85 -2.62 -11.81
CA PHE A 278 -11.79 -1.23 -11.37
C PHE A 278 -10.33 -0.82 -11.24
N TYR A 279 -9.95 0.23 -11.96
CA TYR A 279 -8.59 0.75 -11.93
C TYR A 279 -8.53 1.99 -11.05
N LEU A 280 -7.66 1.96 -10.04
CA LEU A 280 -7.37 3.10 -9.16
C LEU A 280 -6.61 4.20 -9.91
N LYS A 281 -5.99 3.85 -11.04
CA LYS A 281 -5.47 4.82 -12.01
C LYS A 281 -6.64 5.54 -12.68
N LYS A 282 -6.87 6.79 -12.33
CA LYS A 282 -7.58 7.70 -13.24
C LYS A 282 -6.54 8.61 -13.87
N ILE A 283 -6.61 8.76 -15.20
CA ILE A 283 -5.98 9.86 -15.91
C ILE A 283 -6.56 11.12 -15.27
N THR A 284 -5.83 11.73 -14.36
CA THR A 284 -6.24 13.00 -13.77
C THR A 284 -5.94 14.10 -14.79
N LYS A 285 -6.62 15.24 -14.67
CA LYS A 285 -6.29 16.45 -15.45
C LYS A 285 -4.84 16.94 -15.21
N ASP A 286 -4.16 16.35 -14.21
CA ASP A 286 -2.78 16.63 -13.81
C ASP A 286 -1.75 15.76 -14.57
N PHE A 287 -2.13 15.27 -15.73
CA PHE A 287 -1.33 14.41 -16.57
C PHE A 287 -0.17 15.16 -17.24
N PHE A 288 1.07 14.65 -17.07
CA PHE A 288 2.26 15.14 -17.76
C PHE A 288 2.92 14.07 -18.61
N ARG A 289 3.18 14.39 -19.89
CA ARG A 289 4.11 13.62 -20.72
C ARG A 289 5.53 14.06 -20.42
N TYR A 290 6.36 13.12 -20.02
CA TYR A 290 7.80 13.33 -19.86
C TYR A 290 8.55 12.42 -20.82
N GLY A 291 9.28 12.99 -21.76
CA GLY A 291 10.11 12.22 -22.70
C GLY A 291 9.33 11.17 -23.50
N GLY A 292 8.09 11.46 -23.94
CA GLY A 292 7.27 10.57 -24.75
C GLY A 292 6.64 9.38 -24.02
N LYS A 293 6.85 9.19 -22.72
CA LYS A 293 6.15 8.18 -21.92
C LYS A 293 5.06 8.81 -21.07
N ARG A 294 3.89 8.18 -21.08
CA ARG A 294 2.81 8.47 -20.14
C ARG A 294 3.18 7.90 -18.78
N PHE A 295 3.24 8.75 -17.77
CA PHE A 295 3.29 8.32 -16.38
C PHE A 295 1.91 8.49 -15.77
N ASP A 296 1.11 7.42 -15.79
CA ASP A 296 -0.20 7.35 -15.12
C ASP A 296 -0.02 6.89 -13.68
N TYR A 297 0.65 7.68 -12.85
CA TYR A 297 0.83 7.34 -11.43
C TYR A 297 -0.02 8.21 -10.52
N SER A 298 -1.32 8.30 -10.81
CA SER A 298 -2.22 9.00 -9.89
C SER A 298 -2.63 8.15 -8.70
N GLY A 299 -2.69 6.81 -8.85
CA GLY A 299 -3.15 5.91 -7.81
C GLY A 299 -2.05 5.06 -7.19
N GLY A 300 -2.18 4.77 -5.92
CA GLY A 300 -1.33 3.83 -5.22
C GLY A 300 -1.65 2.38 -5.57
N ASN A 301 -0.65 1.50 -5.44
CA ASN A 301 -0.82 0.07 -5.59
C ASN A 301 -1.55 -0.51 -4.36
N PRO A 302 -2.63 -1.29 -4.52
CA PRO A 302 -3.35 -1.91 -3.41
C PRO A 302 -2.62 -3.16 -2.85
N TRP A 303 -1.31 -3.09 -2.70
CA TRP A 303 -0.47 -4.19 -2.26
C TRP A 303 -0.65 -4.54 -0.78
N GLY A 304 -1.18 -3.62 0.03
CA GLY A 304 -1.53 -3.85 1.42
C GLY A 304 -2.68 -4.87 1.56
N GLY A 305 -3.56 -4.92 0.59
CA GLY A 305 -4.67 -5.86 0.55
C GLY A 305 -6.04 -5.20 0.70
N ILE A 306 -7.04 -6.07 0.81
CA ILE A 306 -8.46 -5.69 0.82
C ILE A 306 -9.20 -6.45 1.92
N SER A 307 -10.29 -5.86 2.40
CA SER A 307 -11.26 -6.47 3.31
C SER A 307 -12.68 -6.27 2.78
N ALA A 308 -13.62 -7.09 3.19
CA ALA A 308 -14.98 -7.04 2.68
C ALA A 308 -16.01 -6.95 3.81
N ASP A 309 -16.93 -6.02 3.67
CA ASP A 309 -18.24 -6.02 4.35
C ASP A 309 -19.20 -6.77 3.43
N VAL A 310 -19.41 -8.04 3.73
CA VAL A 310 -20.17 -8.95 2.86
C VAL A 310 -21.64 -8.53 2.78
N ASP A 311 -22.23 -8.13 3.92
CA ASP A 311 -23.64 -7.74 3.99
C ASP A 311 -23.93 -6.48 3.18
N ARG A 312 -23.03 -5.49 3.27
CA ARG A 312 -23.18 -4.22 2.55
C ARG A 312 -22.61 -4.27 1.14
N LYS A 313 -21.94 -5.37 0.76
CA LYS A 313 -21.26 -5.57 -0.54
C LYS A 313 -20.23 -4.48 -0.85
N ILE A 314 -19.47 -4.12 0.17
CA ILE A 314 -18.42 -3.07 0.07
C ILE A 314 -17.05 -3.71 0.28
N VAL A 315 -16.10 -3.41 -0.61
CA VAL A 315 -14.68 -3.76 -0.45
C VAL A 315 -13.92 -2.53 0.02
N TYR A 316 -13.13 -2.70 1.07
CA TYR A 316 -12.23 -1.67 1.59
C TYR A 316 -10.81 -1.99 1.15
N ILE A 317 -10.14 -1.00 0.58
CA ILE A 317 -8.87 -1.15 -0.12
C ILE A 317 -7.86 -0.22 0.54
N SER A 318 -6.71 -0.76 0.96
CA SER A 318 -5.56 0.06 1.33
C SER A 318 -4.62 0.21 0.16
N THR A 319 -4.07 1.41 -0.01
CA THR A 319 -3.13 1.70 -1.09
C THR A 319 -1.81 2.25 -0.57
N GLY A 320 -0.76 1.95 -1.28
CA GLY A 320 0.56 2.51 -1.02
C GLY A 320 0.83 3.79 -1.79
N ASN A 321 2.09 4.16 -1.81
CA ASN A 321 2.63 5.32 -2.52
C ASN A 321 2.37 5.24 -4.04
N ALA A 322 2.26 6.41 -4.67
CA ALA A 322 1.97 6.55 -6.10
C ALA A 322 3.11 6.12 -7.07
N GLY A 323 4.17 5.55 -6.56
CA GLY A 323 5.38 5.18 -7.30
C GLY A 323 6.47 6.25 -7.21
N ARG A 324 7.72 5.86 -7.55
CA ARG A 324 8.91 6.65 -7.27
C ARG A 324 8.92 7.13 -5.82
N PHE A 325 9.20 6.20 -4.92
CA PHE A 325 8.88 6.23 -3.49
C PHE A 325 9.42 7.46 -2.74
N TYR A 326 10.48 8.10 -3.23
CA TYR A 326 11.20 9.16 -2.50
C TYR A 326 11.32 10.48 -3.27
N GLU A 327 10.69 10.58 -4.44
CA GLU A 327 10.57 11.83 -5.20
C GLU A 327 9.26 11.84 -6.01
N GLY A 328 8.73 13.02 -6.27
CA GLY A 328 7.42 13.19 -6.93
C GLY A 328 7.47 14.10 -8.16
N THR A 329 8.66 14.45 -8.66
CA THR A 329 8.82 15.41 -9.77
C THR A 329 8.08 15.00 -11.05
N SER A 330 7.83 13.70 -11.24
CA SER A 330 7.07 13.16 -12.38
C SER A 330 5.56 12.99 -12.12
N ARG A 331 5.10 13.23 -10.90
CA ARG A 331 3.72 12.99 -10.48
C ARG A 331 3.14 14.11 -9.62
N PRO A 332 3.12 15.36 -10.12
CA PRO A 332 2.66 16.52 -9.35
C PRO A 332 1.21 16.35 -8.86
N GLY A 333 0.84 17.10 -7.84
CA GLY A 333 -0.48 17.06 -7.22
C GLY A 333 -0.58 16.06 -6.07
N LYS A 334 -1.80 15.87 -5.56
CA LYS A 334 -2.06 15.05 -4.34
C LYS A 334 -1.85 13.55 -4.54
N ASN A 335 -1.79 13.07 -5.79
CA ASN A 335 -1.76 11.66 -6.16
C ASN A 335 -2.96 10.89 -5.59
N LYS A 336 -4.16 11.30 -5.97
CA LYS A 336 -5.43 10.70 -5.55
C LYS A 336 -5.39 9.17 -5.62
N TYR A 337 -5.98 8.49 -4.64
CA TYR A 337 -5.95 7.04 -4.45
C TYR A 337 -4.59 6.44 -4.09
N SER A 338 -3.59 7.25 -3.74
CA SER A 338 -2.37 6.78 -3.08
C SER A 338 -2.44 7.03 -1.58
N ASN A 339 -1.74 6.20 -0.79
CA ASN A 339 -1.69 6.32 0.68
C ASN A 339 -3.09 6.49 1.29
N SER A 340 -4.04 5.70 0.79
CA SER A 340 -5.48 5.90 1.04
C SER A 340 -6.16 4.63 1.53
N VAL A 341 -7.22 4.82 2.31
CA VAL A 341 -8.28 3.83 2.48
C VAL A 341 -9.43 4.21 1.56
N ILE A 342 -9.94 3.25 0.79
CA ILE A 342 -10.97 3.47 -0.22
C ILE A 342 -12.11 2.47 0.00
N ALA A 343 -13.36 2.91 0.01
CA ALA A 343 -14.53 2.06 -0.01
C ALA A 343 -15.09 1.97 -1.43
N LEU A 344 -15.18 0.75 -1.95
CA LEU A 344 -15.71 0.43 -3.28
C LEU A 344 -16.96 -0.42 -3.15
N ASP A 345 -18.10 0.09 -3.57
CA ASP A 345 -19.34 -0.66 -3.67
C ASP A 345 -19.28 -1.60 -4.89
N ILE A 346 -19.43 -2.89 -4.64
CA ILE A 346 -19.30 -3.93 -5.65
C ILE A 346 -20.51 -3.98 -6.59
N SER A 347 -21.70 -3.66 -6.07
CA SER A 347 -22.95 -3.67 -6.83
C SER A 347 -23.01 -2.51 -7.82
N SER A 348 -22.76 -1.30 -7.37
CA SER A 348 -22.75 -0.09 -8.22
C SER A 348 -21.40 0.14 -8.95
N ARG A 349 -20.33 -0.55 -8.54
CA ARG A 349 -18.96 -0.40 -9.04
C ARG A 349 -18.41 1.01 -8.85
N LYS A 350 -18.89 1.73 -7.81
CA LYS A 350 -18.51 3.12 -7.53
C LYS A 350 -17.71 3.21 -6.23
N VAL A 351 -16.74 4.12 -6.21
CA VAL A 351 -16.09 4.54 -4.96
C VAL A 351 -17.10 5.36 -4.17
N LEU A 352 -17.41 4.90 -2.96
CA LEU A 352 -18.26 5.61 -2.01
C LEU A 352 -17.50 6.75 -1.36
N TRP A 353 -16.28 6.47 -0.89
CA TRP A 353 -15.41 7.45 -0.28
C TRP A 353 -13.93 7.03 -0.39
N GLU A 354 -13.07 8.01 -0.17
CA GLU A 354 -11.62 7.87 -0.06
C GLU A 354 -11.13 8.72 1.11
N PHE A 355 -10.24 8.16 1.91
CA PHE A 355 -9.51 8.89 2.92
C PHE A 355 -8.01 8.74 2.65
N GLN A 356 -7.36 9.79 2.18
CA GLN A 356 -5.93 9.85 1.92
C GLN A 356 -5.19 10.31 3.18
N GLU A 357 -4.26 9.52 3.72
CA GLU A 357 -3.46 9.88 4.88
C GLU A 357 -2.38 10.89 4.52
N VAL A 358 -1.53 10.54 3.56
CA VAL A 358 -0.39 11.35 3.12
C VAL A 358 -0.62 11.84 1.69
N GLU A 359 -0.63 13.16 1.50
CA GLU A 359 -0.74 13.78 0.19
C GLU A 359 0.66 13.92 -0.44
N HIS A 360 0.81 13.54 -1.71
CA HIS A 360 2.08 13.63 -2.43
C HIS A 360 3.26 12.99 -1.69
N ASP A 361 3.09 11.73 -1.32
CA ASP A 361 4.07 10.99 -0.50
C ASP A 361 5.42 10.85 -1.21
N ILE A 362 6.47 11.41 -0.62
CA ILE A 362 7.88 11.26 -1.03
C ILE A 362 8.72 10.61 0.08
N TRP A 363 8.10 9.94 1.05
CA TRP A 363 8.75 9.28 2.19
C TRP A 363 8.50 7.78 2.21
N ASN A 364 7.58 7.26 1.35
CA ASN A 364 7.16 5.86 1.27
C ASN A 364 6.33 5.41 2.48
N TYR A 365 5.38 6.22 2.90
CA TYR A 365 4.46 5.98 4.01
C TYR A 365 3.17 5.29 3.55
N ASP A 366 3.29 4.10 2.97
CA ASP A 366 2.16 3.29 2.52
C ASP A 366 1.19 2.94 3.65
N ILE A 367 -0.08 2.69 3.31
CA ILE A 367 -0.98 1.89 4.13
C ILE A 367 -0.77 0.43 3.71
N ALA A 368 0.02 -0.31 4.51
CA ALA A 368 0.69 -1.53 4.07
C ALA A 368 -0.10 -2.82 4.33
N SER A 369 -1.22 -2.74 5.06
CA SER A 369 -2.05 -3.90 5.44
C SER A 369 -3.51 -3.72 5.01
N PRO A 370 -4.30 -4.81 4.93
CA PRO A 370 -5.74 -4.69 4.66
C PRO A 370 -6.41 -3.80 5.72
N PRO A 371 -7.38 -2.95 5.35
CA PRO A 371 -8.19 -2.25 6.33
C PRO A 371 -8.95 -3.25 7.21
N ILE A 372 -9.04 -2.99 8.50
CA ILE A 372 -9.68 -3.86 9.47
C ILE A 372 -11.10 -3.36 9.69
N LEU A 373 -12.09 -4.25 9.58
CA LEU A 373 -13.48 -3.92 9.82
C LEU A 373 -13.86 -4.41 11.22
N THR A 374 -14.39 -3.49 12.05
CA THR A 374 -14.83 -3.78 13.40
C THR A 374 -15.95 -2.83 13.79
N SER A 375 -16.48 -3.03 15.01
CA SER A 375 -17.37 -2.07 15.66
C SER A 375 -16.73 -1.63 16.97
N ILE A 376 -16.97 -0.39 17.36
CA ILE A 376 -16.55 0.18 18.63
C ILE A 376 -17.75 0.78 19.36
N VAL A 377 -17.71 0.84 20.68
CA VAL A 377 -18.75 1.51 21.47
C VAL A 377 -18.39 2.99 21.62
N ARG A 378 -19.27 3.88 21.18
CA ARG A 378 -19.11 5.33 21.36
C ARG A 378 -20.43 5.96 21.77
N ASN A 379 -20.44 6.70 22.90
CA ASN A 379 -21.63 7.31 23.46
C ASN A 379 -22.79 6.30 23.64
N GLY A 380 -22.48 5.11 24.16
CA GLY A 380 -23.44 4.03 24.39
C GLY A 380 -23.98 3.33 23.13
N LYS A 381 -23.49 3.69 21.94
CA LYS A 381 -23.88 3.09 20.64
C LYS A 381 -22.72 2.30 20.05
N GLU A 382 -23.04 1.13 19.49
CA GLU A 382 -22.10 0.34 18.71
C GLU A 382 -22.00 0.92 17.29
N ILE A 383 -20.80 1.36 16.89
CA ILE A 383 -20.53 2.06 15.65
C ILE A 383 -19.61 1.22 14.78
N ASP A 384 -20.01 0.99 13.53
CA ASP A 384 -19.18 0.31 12.54
C ASP A 384 -18.08 1.22 12.01
N VAL A 385 -16.85 0.74 12.11
CA VAL A 385 -15.66 1.49 11.70
C VAL A 385 -14.75 0.70 10.76
N VAL A 386 -13.93 1.44 10.04
CA VAL A 386 -12.75 0.93 9.33
C VAL A 386 -11.52 1.41 10.07
N VAL A 387 -10.66 0.47 10.46
CA VAL A 387 -9.40 0.77 11.16
C VAL A 387 -8.24 0.45 10.23
N ALA A 388 -7.28 1.36 10.11
CA ALA A 388 -6.08 1.13 9.32
C ALA A 388 -4.83 1.61 10.07
N PRO A 389 -3.98 0.69 10.56
CA PRO A 389 -2.66 1.04 11.05
C PRO A 389 -1.74 1.34 9.86
N THR A 390 -0.88 2.35 10.00
CA THR A 390 -0.09 2.87 8.88
C THR A 390 1.42 2.79 9.13
N LYS A 391 2.20 2.90 8.06
CA LYS A 391 3.67 3.01 8.18
C LYS A 391 4.14 4.29 8.86
N PHE A 392 3.32 5.33 8.86
CA PHE A 392 3.62 6.58 9.57
C PHE A 392 3.30 6.50 11.07
N GLY A 393 2.79 5.35 11.55
CA GLY A 393 2.50 5.13 12.96
C GLY A 393 1.13 5.62 13.41
N ASN A 394 0.25 6.03 12.50
CA ASN A 394 -1.12 6.39 12.80
C ASN A 394 -2.04 5.18 12.84
N THR A 395 -3.09 5.27 13.67
CA THR A 395 -4.26 4.42 13.61
C THR A 395 -5.42 5.23 13.03
N LEU A 396 -5.75 5.02 11.76
CA LEU A 396 -6.93 5.64 11.17
C LEU A 396 -8.18 4.93 11.68
N VAL A 397 -9.12 5.65 12.27
CA VAL A 397 -10.44 5.12 12.68
C VAL A 397 -11.50 5.92 11.94
N LEU A 398 -12.10 5.30 10.94
CA LEU A 398 -12.99 5.94 9.99
C LEU A 398 -14.40 5.36 10.10
N ASP A 399 -15.41 6.20 10.03
CA ASP A 399 -16.81 5.75 9.93
C ASP A 399 -16.99 4.91 8.66
N ARG A 400 -17.58 3.73 8.79
CA ARG A 400 -17.60 2.70 7.75
C ARG A 400 -18.23 3.16 6.44
N LEU A 401 -19.35 3.90 6.48
CA LEU A 401 -20.09 4.30 5.29
C LEU A 401 -19.70 5.67 4.73
N SER A 402 -19.15 6.56 5.56
CA SER A 402 -18.80 7.92 5.11
C SER A 402 -17.30 8.18 4.95
N GLY A 403 -16.44 7.31 5.50
CA GLY A 403 -14.98 7.48 5.48
C GLY A 403 -14.47 8.66 6.29
N LYS A 404 -15.32 9.33 7.09
CA LYS A 404 -14.90 10.46 7.93
C LYS A 404 -14.21 9.94 9.19
N SER A 405 -13.15 10.63 9.61
CA SER A 405 -12.43 10.30 10.84
C SER A 405 -13.33 10.45 12.07
N LEU A 406 -13.20 9.50 13.00
CA LEU A 406 -13.87 9.56 14.30
C LEU A 406 -13.07 10.33 15.35
N PHE A 407 -11.84 10.72 15.04
CA PHE A 407 -10.98 11.54 15.88
C PHE A 407 -10.56 12.82 15.17
N ASP A 408 -10.33 13.87 15.94
CA ASP A 408 -9.82 15.13 15.42
C ASP A 408 -8.40 14.96 14.86
N TYR A 409 -8.09 15.72 13.83
CA TYR A 409 -6.73 15.83 13.32
C TYR A 409 -6.44 17.27 12.86
N LYS A 410 -5.16 17.62 12.85
CA LYS A 410 -4.70 18.90 12.32
C LYS A 410 -4.13 18.70 10.91
N LYS A 411 -4.32 19.67 10.04
CA LYS A 411 -3.48 19.84 8.86
C LYS A 411 -2.37 20.79 9.22
N ILE A 412 -1.15 20.29 9.28
CA ILE A 412 0.04 21.06 9.63
C ILE A 412 0.72 21.50 8.34
N LYS A 413 1.06 22.78 8.26
CA LYS A 413 1.87 23.35 7.17
C LYS A 413 3.26 22.73 7.21
N VAL A 414 3.73 22.20 6.08
CA VAL A 414 4.99 21.44 6.00
C VAL A 414 6.00 22.14 5.10
N PRO A 415 7.32 21.93 5.31
CA PRO A 415 8.35 22.56 4.52
C PRO A 415 8.20 22.28 3.02
N LEU A 416 8.54 23.28 2.20
CA LEU A 416 8.59 23.12 0.76
C LEU A 416 9.88 22.38 0.36
N SER A 417 9.78 21.57 -0.71
CA SER A 417 10.96 20.94 -1.30
C SER A 417 11.87 21.98 -1.99
N ASP A 418 13.17 21.82 -1.83
CA ASP A 418 14.23 22.55 -2.55
C ASP A 418 14.58 21.88 -3.90
N VAL A 419 14.07 20.69 -4.16
CA VAL A 419 14.36 19.91 -5.38
C VAL A 419 13.69 20.55 -6.59
N PRO A 420 14.44 20.93 -7.64
CA PRO A 420 13.88 21.52 -8.84
C PRO A 420 12.84 20.63 -9.53
N GLY A 421 11.61 21.14 -9.61
CA GLY A 421 10.47 20.44 -10.21
C GLY A 421 9.66 19.59 -9.24
N GLU A 422 10.06 19.46 -7.97
CA GLU A 422 9.24 18.84 -6.92
C GLU A 422 8.20 19.84 -6.41
N LYS A 423 6.95 19.39 -6.33
CA LYS A 423 5.83 20.19 -5.83
C LYS A 423 5.11 19.43 -4.72
N THR A 424 5.63 19.56 -3.52
CA THR A 424 5.07 18.94 -2.32
C THR A 424 3.68 19.50 -1.97
N ALA A 425 2.91 18.75 -1.20
CA ALA A 425 1.69 19.27 -0.57
C ALA A 425 2.06 20.36 0.44
N PHE A 426 1.21 21.37 0.60
CA PHE A 426 1.42 22.44 1.58
C PHE A 426 1.10 22.00 3.01
N TYR A 427 0.25 20.99 3.15
CA TYR A 427 -0.20 20.46 4.42
C TYR A 427 -0.10 18.95 4.47
N GLN A 428 0.22 18.44 5.64
CA GLN A 428 0.08 17.02 5.96
C GLN A 428 -0.78 16.85 7.22
N LYS A 429 -1.38 15.67 7.38
CA LYS A 429 -2.26 15.36 8.51
C LYS A 429 -1.45 14.93 9.73
N LYS A 430 -1.72 15.55 10.89
CA LYS A 430 -1.25 15.12 12.19
C LYS A 430 -2.46 14.75 13.04
N PHE A 431 -2.60 13.47 13.33
CA PHE A 431 -3.70 12.99 14.18
C PHE A 431 -3.41 13.33 15.62
N LEU A 432 -4.46 13.76 16.34
CA LEU A 432 -4.39 14.03 17.78
C LEU A 432 -4.69 12.74 18.56
N LEU A 433 -5.62 11.94 18.02
CA LEU A 433 -6.00 10.61 18.48
C LEU A 433 -6.39 9.77 17.25
N PRO A 434 -6.26 8.43 17.31
CA PRO A 434 -5.54 7.69 18.35
C PRO A 434 -4.08 8.12 18.48
N GLU A 435 -3.50 7.93 19.67
CA GLU A 435 -2.09 8.17 19.90
C GLU A 435 -1.22 7.38 18.93
N ALA A 436 -0.13 7.98 18.44
CA ALA A 436 0.76 7.33 17.50
C ALA A 436 1.48 6.15 18.18
N PHE A 437 1.45 4.99 17.55
CA PHE A 437 2.07 3.76 18.08
C PHE A 437 3.52 3.55 17.61
N SER A 438 4.05 4.49 16.86
CA SER A 438 5.40 4.45 16.27
C SER A 438 5.93 5.87 16.15
N LYS A 439 7.24 6.04 16.15
CA LYS A 439 7.89 7.33 15.94
C LYS A 439 7.59 7.83 14.53
N GLN A 440 7.02 9.04 14.43
CA GLN A 440 6.56 9.60 13.17
C GLN A 440 7.64 10.39 12.43
N TYR A 441 8.50 11.08 13.16
CA TYR A 441 9.62 11.86 12.63
C TYR A 441 10.75 11.90 13.64
N PHE A 442 11.96 12.15 13.16
CA PHE A 442 13.17 12.17 13.97
C PHE A 442 13.35 13.54 14.63
N GLU A 443 13.76 13.54 15.88
CA GLU A 443 14.15 14.71 16.69
C GLU A 443 15.53 14.47 17.33
N LYS A 444 16.15 15.52 17.87
CA LYS A 444 17.48 15.40 18.51
C LYS A 444 17.48 14.44 19.71
N GLU A 445 16.37 14.39 20.39
CA GLU A 445 16.11 13.55 21.56
C GLU A 445 16.07 12.06 21.21
N ASP A 446 15.88 11.75 19.92
CA ASP A 446 15.87 10.36 19.43
C ASP A 446 17.27 9.77 19.21
N ILE A 447 18.32 10.57 19.27
CA ILE A 447 19.70 10.07 19.10
C ILE A 447 19.99 9.00 20.16
N THR A 448 20.61 7.89 19.71
CA THR A 448 20.96 6.77 20.59
C THR A 448 21.70 7.22 21.86
N ASP A 449 21.38 6.60 22.97
CA ASP A 449 21.98 6.80 24.29
C ASP A 449 22.57 5.49 24.86
N LEU A 450 22.85 4.50 23.98
CA LEU A 450 23.43 3.21 24.38
C LEU A 450 24.81 3.37 25.05
N SER A 451 25.60 4.34 24.60
CA SER A 451 26.83 4.77 25.28
C SER A 451 27.18 6.19 24.88
N PRO A 452 28.02 6.91 25.67
CA PRO A 452 28.54 8.23 25.30
C PRO A 452 29.23 8.24 23.93
N GLU A 453 29.97 7.17 23.60
CA GLU A 453 30.68 7.01 22.34
C GLU A 453 29.70 6.85 21.17
N SER A 454 28.67 6.01 21.32
CA SER A 454 27.60 5.84 20.32
C SER A 454 26.83 7.15 20.09
N THR A 455 26.50 7.85 21.17
CA THR A 455 25.84 9.15 21.10
C THR A 455 26.69 10.18 20.34
N LYS A 456 27.99 10.25 20.65
CA LYS A 456 28.94 11.18 19.99
C LYS A 456 29.09 10.83 18.50
N TYR A 457 29.27 9.54 18.19
CA TYR A 457 29.41 9.06 16.79
C TYR A 457 28.18 9.39 15.96
N VAL A 458 26.97 9.09 16.46
CA VAL A 458 25.74 9.36 15.74
C VAL A 458 25.48 10.86 15.60
N LYS A 459 25.76 11.68 16.63
CA LYS A 459 25.66 13.14 16.54
C LYS A 459 26.53 13.71 15.41
N GLU A 460 27.76 13.24 15.29
CA GLU A 460 28.65 13.66 14.20
C GLU A 460 28.14 13.17 12.84
N LYS A 461 27.68 11.93 12.74
CA LYS A 461 27.16 11.32 11.51
C LYS A 461 25.94 12.06 10.95
N ILE A 462 25.09 12.65 11.80
CA ILE A 462 23.84 13.33 11.40
C ILE A 462 23.91 14.85 11.40
N LYS A 463 25.06 15.47 11.72
CA LYS A 463 25.20 16.91 11.96
C LYS A 463 24.68 17.81 10.85
N ASP A 464 24.83 17.36 9.57
CA ASP A 464 24.44 18.10 8.38
C ASP A 464 23.08 17.60 7.81
N ALA A 465 22.42 16.67 8.49
CA ALA A 465 21.15 16.10 8.03
C ALA A 465 19.97 17.01 8.36
N SER A 466 18.93 16.94 7.52
CA SER A 466 17.62 17.50 7.82
C SER A 466 16.71 16.43 8.43
N TYR A 467 15.76 16.84 9.26
CA TYR A 467 14.77 15.96 9.88
C TYR A 467 13.54 16.76 10.34
N GLY A 468 12.52 16.07 10.84
CA GLY A 468 11.30 16.67 11.35
C GLY A 468 10.05 16.28 10.57
N PHE A 469 8.90 16.82 10.99
CA PHE A 469 7.59 16.45 10.48
C PHE A 469 7.47 16.73 8.98
N PHE A 470 7.41 15.67 8.18
CA PHE A 470 7.33 15.70 6.72
C PHE A 470 8.37 16.60 6.03
N THR A 471 9.59 16.64 6.55
CA THR A 471 10.71 17.30 5.89
C THR A 471 11.00 16.62 4.55
N PRO A 472 11.02 17.37 3.41
CA PRO A 472 11.25 16.80 2.10
C PRO A 472 12.67 16.24 1.91
N ASN A 473 12.82 15.26 1.03
CA ASN A 473 14.13 14.78 0.60
C ASN A 473 14.81 15.82 -0.28
N SER A 474 16.13 15.89 -0.21
CA SER A 474 16.97 16.87 -0.90
C SER A 474 18.08 16.19 -1.71
N VAL A 475 18.66 16.94 -2.65
CA VAL A 475 19.89 16.54 -3.36
C VAL A 475 21.14 16.91 -2.54
N ASP A 476 21.06 18.01 -1.80
CA ASP A 476 22.22 18.59 -1.13
C ASP A 476 22.40 18.07 0.31
N LYS A 477 21.33 17.53 0.91
CA LYS A 477 21.32 17.04 2.29
C LYS A 477 20.63 15.68 2.40
N LYS A 478 21.14 14.84 3.31
CA LYS A 478 20.44 13.64 3.74
C LYS A 478 19.30 14.05 4.67
N ASN A 479 18.10 13.50 4.43
CA ASN A 479 16.95 13.67 5.31
C ASN A 479 16.79 12.43 6.20
N ILE A 480 16.50 12.61 7.49
CA ILE A 480 16.29 11.51 8.42
C ILE A 480 14.80 11.28 8.59
N VAL A 481 14.38 10.05 8.39
CA VAL A 481 13.02 9.57 8.63
C VAL A 481 13.05 8.31 9.48
N PHE A 482 11.96 8.03 10.19
CA PHE A 482 11.72 6.67 10.71
C PHE A 482 11.08 5.83 9.62
N LYS A 483 11.67 4.66 9.34
CA LYS A 483 11.08 3.63 8.50
C LYS A 483 10.61 2.49 9.36
N GLY A 484 9.38 2.08 9.15
CA GLY A 484 8.78 1.00 9.90
C GLY A 484 7.29 1.19 10.06
N GLY A 485 6.85 1.63 11.22
CA GLY A 485 5.44 1.66 11.60
C GLY A 485 4.80 0.28 11.47
N ALA A 486 3.51 0.22 11.17
CA ALA A 486 2.82 -1.03 10.86
C ALA A 486 3.12 -1.50 9.44
N GLN A 487 3.51 -2.77 9.31
CA GLN A 487 3.83 -3.40 8.03
C GLN A 487 2.66 -4.23 7.49
N TRP A 488 2.90 -4.99 6.44
CA TRP A 488 1.88 -5.76 5.72
C TRP A 488 1.14 -6.81 6.54
N MET A 489 1.65 -7.18 7.71
CA MET A 489 0.93 -8.02 8.66
C MET A 489 -0.24 -7.28 9.32
N GLY A 490 -0.18 -5.94 9.42
CA GLY A 490 -1.23 -5.11 10.03
C GLY A 490 -1.33 -5.29 11.55
N ALA A 491 -2.55 -5.19 12.07
CA ALA A 491 -2.86 -5.33 13.49
C ALA A 491 -3.94 -6.40 13.72
N SER A 492 -4.18 -6.76 14.96
CA SER A 492 -5.35 -7.53 15.40
C SER A 492 -6.24 -6.67 16.29
N ILE A 493 -7.55 -6.95 16.29
CA ILE A 493 -8.52 -6.19 17.10
C ILE A 493 -9.37 -7.17 17.90
N ASP A 494 -9.35 -7.04 19.22
CA ASP A 494 -10.33 -7.66 20.08
C ASP A 494 -11.65 -6.90 19.98
N ASN A 495 -12.62 -7.52 19.33
CA ASN A 495 -13.94 -6.94 19.11
C ASN A 495 -14.77 -6.81 20.41
N THR A 496 -14.39 -7.52 21.47
CA THR A 496 -15.13 -7.50 22.75
C THR A 496 -14.75 -6.28 23.59
N THR A 497 -13.50 -5.86 23.51
CA THR A 497 -12.94 -4.73 24.28
C THR A 497 -12.70 -3.49 23.42
N SER A 498 -12.90 -3.58 22.09
CA SER A 498 -12.53 -2.54 21.13
C SER A 498 -11.04 -2.15 21.22
N THR A 499 -10.19 -3.13 21.47
CA THR A 499 -8.74 -2.94 21.64
C THR A 499 -7.98 -3.43 20.42
N MET A 500 -7.11 -2.60 19.88
CA MET A 500 -6.18 -2.96 18.80
C MET A 500 -4.80 -3.30 19.38
N TYR A 501 -4.19 -4.35 18.84
CA TYR A 501 -2.80 -4.74 19.09
C TYR A 501 -2.01 -4.62 17.81
N VAL A 502 -0.95 -3.82 17.84
CA VAL A 502 -0.12 -3.56 16.66
C VAL A 502 1.36 -3.64 17.02
N ASN A 503 2.10 -4.39 16.21
CA ASN A 503 3.56 -4.35 16.27
C ASN A 503 4.09 -3.33 15.28
N SER A 504 5.12 -2.61 15.68
CA SER A 504 5.80 -1.59 14.87
C SER A 504 7.31 -1.73 14.95
N SER A 505 7.99 -1.06 14.03
CA SER A 505 9.44 -0.84 14.09
C SER A 505 9.76 0.62 13.79
N ASP A 506 10.85 1.14 14.43
CA ASP A 506 11.28 2.52 14.35
C ASP A 506 12.75 2.60 13.94
N MET A 507 13.03 2.40 12.63
CA MET A 507 14.39 2.37 12.10
C MET A 507 14.81 3.73 11.54
N PRO A 508 15.76 4.44 12.19
CA PRO A 508 16.23 5.73 11.70
C PRO A 508 16.96 5.52 10.37
N THR A 509 16.54 6.26 9.35
CA THR A 509 17.01 6.04 7.98
C THR A 509 17.30 7.35 7.29
N PHE A 510 18.47 7.47 6.71
CA PHE A 510 18.78 8.53 5.75
C PHE A 510 18.05 8.29 4.43
N LEU A 511 17.49 9.36 3.89
CA LEU A 511 17.00 9.45 2.52
C LEU A 511 17.66 10.61 1.81
N TRP A 512 18.09 10.42 0.56
CA TRP A 512 18.60 11.51 -0.27
C TRP A 512 18.40 11.23 -1.75
N LEU A 513 18.51 12.28 -2.54
CA LEU A 513 18.35 12.22 -3.99
C LEU A 513 19.70 12.54 -4.66
N GLU A 514 19.92 11.93 -5.83
CA GLU A 514 21.05 12.20 -6.69
C GLU A 514 20.56 12.56 -8.10
N LYS A 515 21.18 13.55 -8.73
CA LYS A 515 20.87 13.88 -10.13
C LYS A 515 21.29 12.73 -11.03
N VAL A 516 20.46 12.44 -12.02
CA VAL A 516 20.74 11.38 -13.01
C VAL A 516 21.17 12.05 -14.32
N ASP A 517 22.46 12.00 -14.63
CA ASP A 517 23.08 12.58 -15.82
C ASP A 517 23.03 11.68 -17.07
N LYS A 518 22.08 10.77 -17.15
CA LYS A 518 21.93 9.92 -18.34
C LYS A 518 21.13 10.66 -19.42
N LYS A 519 21.76 10.92 -20.56
CA LYS A 519 21.21 11.60 -21.75
C LYS A 519 19.83 11.10 -22.22
N ASN A 520 19.44 9.88 -21.83
CA ASN A 520 18.15 9.24 -22.12
C ASN A 520 17.40 8.80 -20.87
N SER A 521 17.70 9.36 -19.70
CA SER A 521 16.95 9.04 -18.49
C SER A 521 15.67 9.86 -18.44
N TYR A 522 14.54 9.17 -18.30
CA TYR A 522 13.24 9.81 -18.03
C TYR A 522 13.16 10.41 -16.63
N TYR A 523 14.13 10.11 -15.77
CA TYR A 523 14.15 10.47 -14.37
C TYR A 523 15.27 11.44 -14.10
N ARG A 524 14.96 12.57 -13.47
CA ARG A 524 15.95 13.59 -13.09
C ARG A 524 16.73 13.18 -11.86
N TYR A 525 16.14 12.33 -11.00
CA TYR A 525 16.71 11.94 -9.73
C TYR A 525 16.63 10.43 -9.53
N SER A 526 17.66 9.86 -8.96
CA SER A 526 17.63 8.57 -8.27
C SER A 526 17.49 8.82 -6.78
N SER A 527 16.93 7.86 -6.06
CA SER A 527 16.79 7.95 -4.62
C SER A 527 17.62 6.88 -3.93
N ASN A 528 18.23 7.25 -2.83
CA ASN A 528 19.06 6.38 -2.01
C ASN A 528 18.54 6.37 -0.57
N PHE A 529 18.85 5.31 0.16
CA PHE A 529 18.57 5.23 1.58
C PHE A 529 19.65 4.42 2.30
N GLU A 530 19.87 4.74 3.58
CA GLU A 530 20.80 4.05 4.45
C GLU A 530 20.25 4.03 5.87
N ILE A 531 20.20 2.87 6.52
CA ILE A 531 19.85 2.79 7.95
C ILE A 531 20.98 3.42 8.75
N ILE A 532 20.62 4.38 9.61
CA ILE A 532 21.57 5.03 10.50
C ILE A 532 21.95 4.06 11.60
N LYS A 533 23.23 3.76 11.69
CA LYS A 533 23.80 2.88 12.72
C LYS A 533 24.94 3.59 13.41
N ASP A 534 25.16 3.21 14.68
CA ASP A 534 26.37 3.57 15.40
C ASP A 534 27.59 2.76 14.90
N GLN A 535 28.75 2.96 15.49
CA GLN A 535 30.00 2.27 15.12
C GLN A 535 30.01 0.78 15.45
N TYR A 536 29.06 0.32 16.29
CA TYR A 536 28.92 -1.09 16.66
C TYR A 536 27.84 -1.82 15.83
N GLY A 537 27.15 -1.09 14.95
CA GLY A 537 26.11 -1.63 14.06
C GLY A 537 24.69 -1.58 14.63
N TYR A 538 24.48 -1.02 15.82
CA TYR A 538 23.16 -0.82 16.41
C TYR A 538 22.45 0.39 15.77
N PRO A 539 21.11 0.44 15.76
CA PRO A 539 20.38 1.60 15.24
C PRO A 539 20.79 2.90 15.94
N GLY A 540 20.95 3.97 15.17
CA GLY A 540 21.39 5.28 15.65
C GLY A 540 20.33 6.06 16.44
N SER A 541 19.17 5.48 16.72
CA SER A 541 18.14 6.06 17.58
C SER A 541 18.05 5.33 18.92
N LYS A 542 17.45 5.99 19.91
CA LYS A 542 17.14 5.36 21.20
C LYS A 542 16.25 4.13 21.02
N PRO A 543 16.52 3.03 21.73
CA PRO A 543 15.59 1.90 21.81
C PRO A 543 14.32 2.30 22.60
N PRO A 544 13.23 1.51 22.54
CA PRO A 544 13.12 0.29 21.75
C PRO A 544 12.92 0.58 20.26
N TRP A 545 13.47 -0.30 19.39
CA TRP A 545 13.35 -0.18 17.93
C TRP A 545 12.22 -0.99 17.33
N GLY A 546 11.64 -1.86 18.12
CA GLY A 546 10.42 -2.62 17.83
C GLY A 546 9.50 -2.57 19.03
N ASN A 547 8.21 -2.40 18.79
CA ASN A 547 7.20 -2.27 19.83
C ASN A 547 5.99 -3.15 19.53
N LEU A 548 5.34 -3.63 20.60
CA LEU A 548 3.97 -4.11 20.58
C LEU A 548 3.14 -3.15 21.41
N THR A 549 2.14 -2.52 20.78
CA THR A 549 1.32 -1.48 21.39
C THR A 549 -0.15 -1.92 21.42
N SER A 550 -0.79 -1.72 22.57
CA SER A 550 -2.22 -1.89 22.79
C SER A 550 -2.93 -0.53 22.80
N ILE A 551 -3.94 -0.35 21.95
CA ILE A 551 -4.66 0.90 21.76
C ILE A 551 -6.15 0.70 21.97
N ASN A 552 -6.77 1.49 22.83
CA ASN A 552 -8.21 1.55 22.97
C ASN A 552 -8.82 2.38 21.82
N LEU A 553 -9.58 1.73 20.93
CA LEU A 553 -10.16 2.38 19.74
C LEU A 553 -11.35 3.29 20.08
N THR A 554 -11.95 3.17 21.27
CA THR A 554 -13.08 4.00 21.69
C THR A 554 -12.63 5.41 22.05
N ASN A 555 -11.52 5.54 22.81
CA ASN A 555 -10.98 6.83 23.25
C ASN A 555 -9.68 7.23 22.52
N GLY A 556 -9.05 6.33 21.79
CA GLY A 556 -7.82 6.56 21.04
C GLY A 556 -6.55 6.55 21.88
N LYS A 557 -6.59 6.13 23.14
CA LYS A 557 -5.44 6.12 24.05
C LYS A 557 -4.68 4.80 23.98
N ILE A 558 -3.37 4.88 24.14
CA ILE A 558 -2.52 3.72 24.33
C ILE A 558 -2.77 3.17 25.74
N ASN A 559 -3.11 1.88 25.83
CA ASN A 559 -3.22 1.17 27.11
C ASN A 559 -1.82 0.84 27.67
N TRP A 560 -0.96 0.34 26.80
CA TRP A 560 0.43 0.00 27.09
C TRP A 560 1.24 -0.20 25.80
N THR A 561 2.55 -0.05 25.94
CA THR A 561 3.55 -0.39 24.90
C THR A 561 4.68 -1.16 25.56
N VAL A 562 5.09 -2.25 24.92
CA VAL A 562 6.23 -3.07 25.36
C VAL A 562 7.22 -3.27 24.21
N PRO A 563 8.53 -3.39 24.49
CA PRO A 563 9.51 -3.77 23.50
C PRO A 563 9.14 -5.09 22.81
N PHE A 564 9.36 -5.17 21.49
CA PHE A 564 9.07 -6.36 20.70
C PHE A 564 10.25 -6.69 19.78
N GLY A 565 10.95 -7.77 20.11
CA GLY A 565 12.24 -8.13 19.56
C GLY A 565 13.41 -7.65 20.42
N GLU A 566 14.55 -8.31 20.30
CA GLU A 566 15.73 -8.03 21.12
C GLU A 566 17.03 -8.13 20.34
N TYR A 567 18.05 -7.52 20.88
CA TYR A 567 19.46 -7.77 20.59
C TYR A 567 20.05 -8.48 21.80
N GLU A 568 20.29 -9.78 21.72
CA GLU A 568 20.76 -10.59 22.86
C GLU A 568 21.97 -10.00 23.60
N GLU A 569 22.91 -9.39 22.86
CA GLU A 569 24.10 -8.78 23.45
C GLU A 569 23.75 -7.56 24.33
N LEU A 570 22.72 -6.79 23.95
CA LEU A 570 22.27 -5.64 24.72
C LEU A 570 21.43 -6.08 25.92
N THR A 571 20.59 -7.10 25.75
CA THR A 571 19.79 -7.69 26.82
C THR A 571 20.70 -8.26 27.91
N LYS A 572 21.74 -9.04 27.56
CA LYS A 572 22.73 -9.58 28.50
C LYS A 572 23.51 -8.49 29.25
N LYS A 573 23.71 -7.30 28.65
CA LYS A 573 24.38 -6.15 29.27
C LYS A 573 23.44 -5.28 30.11
N LYS A 574 22.21 -5.69 30.36
CA LYS A 574 21.18 -4.95 31.13
C LYS A 574 20.84 -3.54 30.62
N TYR A 575 21.07 -3.25 29.33
CA TYR A 575 20.69 -1.95 28.77
C TYR A 575 19.18 -1.71 28.75
N TYR A 576 18.36 -2.74 28.90
CA TYR A 576 16.90 -2.66 28.88
C TYR A 576 16.26 -2.60 30.29
N ASP A 577 16.94 -3.06 31.36
CA ASP A 577 16.35 -3.19 32.70
C ASP A 577 16.04 -1.88 33.41
N ASN A 578 16.66 -0.78 33.04
CA ASN A 578 16.52 0.48 33.79
C ASN A 578 15.45 1.45 33.24
N ARG A 579 14.62 1.06 32.27
CA ARG A 579 13.67 1.97 31.61
C ARG A 579 12.20 1.60 31.76
N ASN A 580 11.89 0.54 32.52
CA ASN A 580 10.52 0.13 32.83
C ASN A 580 10.14 0.39 34.31
N SER A 581 10.86 1.26 35.02
CA SER A 581 10.47 1.74 36.35
C SER A 581 9.86 3.14 36.32
#